data_db958ac0a02a8d3822b736c7d828f7b6
#
_entry.id   db958ac0a02a8d3822b736c7d828f7b6
#
_cell.length_a   1.000
_cell.length_b   1.000
_cell.length_c   1.000
_cell.angle_alpha   90.00
_cell.angle_beta   90.00
_cell.angle_gamma   90.00
#
_symmetry.space_group_name_H-M   'P 1'
#
loop_
_entity.id
_entity.type
_entity.pdbx_description
1 polymer ?
#
loop_
_entity_poly.entity_id
_entity_poly.type
_entity_poly.pdbx_seq_one_letter_code
_entity_poly.pdbx_strand_id
1 'polypeptide(L)'
;MTTWTFKGSLAAIGFMTLTACEAGQGQFSLNPSGTSTIPVTRGMMAGGAVLVAPSGFCIDQASLTPDFLVMMRCDILGAQDAAGSAPRGLITISLANSDTGTLPSAAQIATASGLRNVTAVQTTKGIVTFRALGKIPVGGLSPVHWRGAVVIGNQIAGVAVYGPENGLITTSVGRDILLTLAEESIKATPKPVTSVPLKN
;
A
#
# COMPACT_ATOMS: atom_id res chain seq x y z
N MET A 1 -76.34 -1.03 -16.13
CA MET A 1 -75.57 -0.38 -17.21
C MET A 1 -75.13 0.96 -16.67
N THR A 2 -73.90 1.12 -16.15
CA THR A 2 -73.37 2.42 -15.73
C THR A 2 -71.86 2.35 -15.88
N THR A 3 -71.40 3.01 -16.94
CA THR A 3 -69.98 3.19 -17.27
C THR A 3 -69.39 4.28 -16.41
N TRP A 4 -68.37 3.94 -15.62
CA TRP A 4 -67.54 4.91 -14.89
C TRP A 4 -66.20 5.09 -15.58
N THR A 5 -66.01 6.25 -16.16
CA THR A 5 -64.75 6.73 -16.74
C THR A 5 -63.89 7.35 -15.63
N PHE A 6 -62.77 6.69 -15.28
CA PHE A 6 -61.75 7.26 -14.39
C PHE A 6 -60.67 7.95 -15.26
N LYS A 7 -60.63 9.28 -15.15
CA LYS A 7 -59.47 10.09 -15.61
C LYS A 7 -58.36 9.92 -14.57
N GLY A 8 -57.34 9.15 -14.88
CA GLY A 8 -56.15 8.99 -14.05
C GLY A 8 -55.06 9.97 -14.51
N SER A 9 -54.66 10.85 -13.62
CA SER A 9 -53.50 11.76 -13.79
C SER A 9 -52.22 10.95 -13.76
N LEU A 10 -51.39 11.11 -14.80
CA LEU A 10 -50.00 10.61 -14.81
C LEU A 10 -49.14 11.41 -13.83
N ALA A 11 -48.83 10.83 -12.70
CA ALA A 11 -47.75 11.30 -11.84
C ALA A 11 -46.43 10.72 -12.35
N ALA A 12 -45.60 11.58 -12.92
CA ALA A 12 -44.22 11.23 -13.30
C ALA A 12 -43.39 11.07 -12.03
N ILE A 13 -43.13 9.83 -11.66
CA ILE A 13 -42.17 9.48 -10.59
C ILE A 13 -40.77 9.56 -11.21
N GLY A 14 -40.08 10.65 -10.90
CA GLY A 14 -38.68 10.83 -11.22
C GLY A 14 -37.84 9.81 -10.43
N PHE A 15 -37.29 8.83 -11.12
CA PHE A 15 -36.24 7.96 -10.58
C PHE A 15 -34.97 8.80 -10.41
N MET A 16 -34.71 9.25 -9.19
CA MET A 16 -33.36 9.67 -8.80
C MET A 16 -32.50 8.41 -8.71
N THR A 17 -31.70 8.17 -9.74
CA THR A 17 -30.60 7.22 -9.68
C THR A 17 -29.55 7.78 -8.74
N LEU A 18 -29.52 7.28 -7.51
CA LEU A 18 -28.37 7.40 -6.63
C LEU A 18 -27.21 6.64 -7.28
N THR A 19 -26.37 7.36 -8.02
CA THR A 19 -25.05 6.88 -8.37
C THR A 19 -24.26 6.81 -7.08
N ALA A 20 -24.24 5.61 -6.46
CA ALA A 20 -23.29 5.28 -5.41
C ALA A 20 -21.89 5.51 -6.01
N CYS A 21 -21.16 6.47 -5.43
CA CYS A 21 -19.72 6.54 -5.62
C CYS A 21 -19.12 5.23 -5.13
N GLU A 22 -18.87 4.31 -6.02
CA GLU A 22 -17.94 3.22 -5.76
C GLU A 22 -16.58 3.87 -5.51
N ALA A 23 -16.18 3.84 -4.24
CA ALA A 23 -14.86 4.23 -3.80
C ALA A 23 -13.83 3.54 -4.70
N GLY A 24 -13.03 4.36 -5.37
CA GLY A 24 -12.17 3.99 -6.47
C GLY A 24 -11.39 2.70 -6.25
N GLN A 25 -11.72 1.71 -7.04
CA GLN A 25 -10.77 0.66 -7.39
C GLN A 25 -9.71 1.35 -8.26
N GLY A 26 -8.58 1.72 -7.66
CA GLY A 26 -7.43 2.20 -8.40
C GLY A 26 -7.08 1.18 -9.47
N GLN A 27 -7.37 1.49 -10.72
CA GLN A 27 -6.92 0.69 -11.85
C GLN A 27 -5.40 0.83 -11.93
N PHE A 28 -4.70 -0.20 -11.45
CA PHE A 28 -3.26 -0.30 -11.71
C PHE A 28 -3.09 -0.56 -13.22
N SER A 29 -2.71 0.46 -13.96
CA SER A 29 -2.39 0.33 -15.38
C SER A 29 -1.04 -0.37 -15.53
N LEU A 30 -1.06 -1.63 -15.88
CA LEU A 30 0.14 -2.42 -16.19
C LEU A 30 0.62 -2.19 -17.63
N ASN A 31 0.34 -1.05 -18.23
CA ASN A 31 0.72 -0.77 -19.62
C ASN A 31 2.16 -0.24 -19.65
N PRO A 32 3.15 -0.98 -20.17
CA PRO A 32 4.50 -0.49 -20.34
C PRO A 32 4.53 0.45 -21.55
N SER A 33 4.32 1.74 -21.33
CA SER A 33 4.62 2.74 -22.35
C SER A 33 6.14 2.78 -22.54
N GLY A 34 6.61 2.40 -23.72
CA GLY A 34 8.01 2.21 -24.07
C GLY A 34 8.89 3.48 -24.11
N THR A 35 8.84 4.31 -23.11
CA THR A 35 9.81 5.36 -22.84
C THR A 35 10.72 4.85 -21.72
N SER A 36 12.02 4.79 -21.97
CA SER A 36 13.04 4.45 -20.95
C SER A 36 12.88 5.40 -19.76
N THR A 37 12.13 4.95 -18.77
CA THR A 37 11.80 5.76 -17.59
C THR A 37 12.95 5.60 -16.61
N ILE A 38 13.51 6.71 -16.13
CA ILE A 38 14.51 6.70 -15.07
C ILE A 38 13.86 6.00 -13.85
N PRO A 39 14.48 4.93 -13.32
CA PRO A 39 13.88 4.19 -12.20
C PRO A 39 13.80 5.08 -10.96
N VAL A 40 12.60 5.29 -10.45
CA VAL A 40 12.38 6.01 -9.19
C VAL A 40 12.46 5.02 -8.04
N THR A 41 13.52 5.14 -7.25
CA THR A 41 13.78 4.26 -6.10
C THR A 41 13.57 4.96 -4.76
N ARG A 42 13.28 6.26 -4.76
CA ARG A 42 13.02 7.05 -3.55
C ARG A 42 11.80 7.94 -3.75
N GLY A 43 10.93 8.00 -2.74
CA GLY A 43 9.77 8.88 -2.69
C GLY A 43 9.70 9.62 -1.39
N MET A 44 9.51 10.96 -1.46
CA MET A 44 9.22 11.76 -0.27
C MET A 44 7.71 11.83 -0.10
N MET A 45 7.24 11.46 1.08
CA MET A 45 5.83 11.41 1.44
C MET A 45 5.41 12.66 2.22
N ALA A 46 4.12 12.91 2.31
CA ALA A 46 3.61 13.92 3.23
C ALA A 46 4.13 13.63 4.66
N GLY A 47 4.48 14.69 5.42
CA GLY A 47 5.10 14.52 6.75
C GLY A 47 6.60 14.23 6.75
N GLY A 48 7.25 14.22 5.57
CA GLY A 48 8.71 14.17 5.42
C GLY A 48 9.33 12.78 5.51
N ALA A 49 8.52 11.72 5.60
CA ALA A 49 9.02 10.36 5.50
C ALA A 49 9.59 10.10 4.09
N VAL A 50 10.79 9.52 4.03
CA VAL A 50 11.43 9.11 2.77
C VAL A 50 11.33 7.61 2.64
N LEU A 51 10.61 7.13 1.63
CA LEU A 51 10.51 5.71 1.33
C LEU A 51 11.57 5.31 0.30
N VAL A 52 12.28 4.23 0.59
CA VAL A 52 13.35 3.70 -0.26
C VAL A 52 12.96 2.31 -0.76
N ALA A 53 12.91 2.16 -2.07
CA ALA A 53 12.60 0.88 -2.69
C ALA A 53 13.76 -0.12 -2.48
N PRO A 54 13.46 -1.37 -2.14
CA PRO A 54 14.47 -2.42 -2.10
C PRO A 54 15.10 -2.65 -3.48
N SER A 55 16.30 -3.22 -3.52
CA SER A 55 17.00 -3.51 -4.78
C SER A 55 16.11 -4.27 -5.76
N GLY A 56 16.06 -3.78 -7.01
CA GLY A 56 15.25 -4.32 -8.10
C GLY A 56 13.77 -3.94 -8.07
N PHE A 57 13.33 -3.17 -7.05
CA PHE A 57 12.00 -2.57 -7.01
C PHE A 57 12.07 -1.08 -7.28
N CYS A 58 11.06 -0.56 -7.94
CA CYS A 58 10.89 0.85 -8.29
C CYS A 58 9.50 1.33 -7.84
N ILE A 59 9.40 2.62 -7.56
CA ILE A 59 8.13 3.27 -7.21
C ILE A 59 7.33 3.51 -8.49
N ASP A 60 6.09 3.04 -8.48
CA ASP A 60 5.10 3.42 -9.49
C ASP A 60 4.63 4.84 -9.23
N GLN A 61 5.11 5.78 -10.05
CA GLN A 61 4.78 7.20 -9.91
C GLN A 61 3.28 7.48 -10.09
N ALA A 62 2.57 6.65 -10.85
CA ALA A 62 1.14 6.81 -11.05
C ALA A 62 0.33 6.48 -9.79
N SER A 63 0.89 5.65 -8.89
CA SER A 63 0.27 5.29 -7.61
C SER A 63 0.56 6.27 -6.49
N LEU A 64 1.51 7.20 -6.68
CA LEU A 64 2.02 8.06 -5.62
C LEU A 64 0.97 9.09 -5.17
N THR A 65 0.57 8.99 -3.92
CA THR A 65 -0.26 9.97 -3.21
C THR A 65 0.46 10.46 -1.96
N PRO A 66 -0.05 11.46 -1.22
CA PRO A 66 0.58 11.94 0.01
C PRO A 66 0.84 10.87 1.08
N ASP A 67 0.01 9.82 1.12
CA ASP A 67 -0.03 8.81 2.16
C ASP A 67 0.01 7.35 1.64
N PHE A 68 0.16 7.17 0.32
CA PHE A 68 0.18 5.84 -0.29
C PHE A 68 1.10 5.78 -1.50
N LEU A 69 1.75 4.63 -1.68
CA LEU A 69 2.46 4.30 -2.92
C LEU A 69 2.53 2.79 -3.16
N VAL A 70 2.83 2.45 -4.40
CA VAL A 70 3.09 1.08 -4.85
C VAL A 70 4.52 0.98 -5.36
N MET A 71 5.18 -0.14 -5.06
CA MET A 71 6.45 -0.51 -5.67
C MET A 71 6.28 -1.84 -6.40
N MET A 72 6.87 -1.93 -7.57
CA MET A 72 6.93 -3.14 -8.39
C MET A 72 8.35 -3.35 -8.88
N ARG A 73 8.63 -4.52 -9.45
CA ARG A 73 9.92 -4.73 -10.13
C ARG A 73 10.14 -3.64 -11.18
N CYS A 74 11.38 -3.15 -11.25
CA CYS A 74 11.72 -2.03 -12.13
C CYS A 74 11.48 -2.32 -13.62
N ASP A 75 11.63 -3.57 -14.06
CA ASP A 75 11.35 -3.99 -15.44
C ASP A 75 9.87 -3.86 -15.82
N ILE A 76 8.96 -4.09 -14.89
CA ILE A 76 7.51 -3.87 -15.09
C ILE A 76 7.20 -2.39 -15.33
N LEU A 77 7.97 -1.51 -14.71
CA LEU A 77 7.84 -0.05 -14.82
C LEU A 77 8.71 0.54 -15.95
N GLY A 78 9.26 -0.29 -16.85
CA GLY A 78 10.01 0.15 -18.03
C GLY A 78 11.51 0.31 -17.82
N ALA A 79 12.04 0.07 -16.62
CA ALA A 79 13.48 0.12 -16.31
C ALA A 79 14.08 -1.30 -16.33
N GLN A 80 14.23 -1.87 -17.51
CA GLN A 80 14.55 -3.29 -17.73
C GLN A 80 15.81 -3.78 -16.97
N ASP A 81 16.89 -3.00 -16.99
CA ASP A 81 18.18 -3.40 -16.40
C ASP A 81 18.21 -3.23 -14.87
N ALA A 82 17.25 -2.52 -14.30
CA ALA A 82 17.23 -2.19 -12.87
C ALA A 82 16.58 -3.27 -11.98
N ALA A 83 15.92 -4.27 -12.57
CA ALA A 83 15.22 -5.31 -11.80
C ALA A 83 16.17 -6.34 -11.15
N GLY A 84 17.32 -6.61 -11.79
CA GLY A 84 18.28 -7.60 -11.33
C GLY A 84 17.62 -8.95 -11.01
N SER A 85 17.98 -9.54 -9.87
CA SER A 85 17.44 -10.82 -9.38
C SER A 85 16.21 -10.67 -8.47
N ALA A 86 15.61 -9.48 -8.36
CA ALA A 86 14.45 -9.26 -7.51
C ALA A 86 13.28 -10.21 -7.88
N PRO A 87 12.62 -10.84 -6.91
CA PRO A 87 11.49 -11.74 -7.18
C PRO A 87 10.30 -10.95 -7.72
N ARG A 88 9.44 -11.63 -8.48
CA ARG A 88 8.18 -11.02 -8.93
C ARG A 88 7.30 -10.72 -7.71
N GLY A 89 6.83 -9.48 -7.60
CA GLY A 89 5.99 -9.06 -6.50
C GLY A 89 5.56 -7.61 -6.60
N LEU A 90 4.64 -7.28 -5.70
CA LEU A 90 4.06 -5.97 -5.50
C LEU A 90 4.21 -5.60 -4.03
N ILE A 91 4.63 -4.38 -3.76
CA ILE A 91 4.69 -3.82 -2.41
C ILE A 91 3.75 -2.63 -2.36
N THR A 92 2.87 -2.60 -1.39
CA THR A 92 2.03 -1.42 -1.11
C THR A 92 2.42 -0.85 0.22
N ILE A 93 2.50 0.47 0.30
CA ILE A 93 2.82 1.20 1.52
C ILE A 93 1.74 2.26 1.74
N SER A 94 1.19 2.28 2.94
CA SER A 94 0.29 3.34 3.42
C SER A 94 0.86 3.98 4.66
N LEU A 95 0.77 5.31 4.75
CA LEU A 95 1.25 6.07 5.89
C LEU A 95 0.07 6.67 6.65
N ALA A 96 0.22 6.70 7.97
CA ALA A 96 -0.69 7.40 8.87
C ALA A 96 0.13 8.20 9.87
N ASN A 97 -0.33 9.39 10.23
CA ASN A 97 0.29 10.17 11.28
C ASN A 97 0.20 9.40 12.61
N SER A 98 1.23 9.51 13.42
CA SER A 98 1.30 8.89 14.74
C SER A 98 1.71 9.90 15.78
N ASP A 99 0.76 10.29 16.64
CA ASP A 99 1.03 11.23 17.73
C ASP A 99 1.86 10.57 18.86
N THR A 100 1.78 9.25 18.98
CA THR A 100 2.44 8.50 20.07
C THR A 100 3.67 7.75 19.64
N GLY A 101 3.89 7.55 18.34
CA GLY A 101 4.94 6.67 17.81
C GLY A 101 4.78 5.20 18.19
N THR A 102 3.65 4.82 18.77
CA THR A 102 3.37 3.45 19.20
C THR A 102 2.88 2.61 18.03
N LEU A 103 3.60 1.53 17.74
CA LEU A 103 3.19 0.59 16.68
C LEU A 103 2.02 -0.27 17.14
N PRO A 104 1.03 -0.48 16.26
CA PRO A 104 0.00 -1.47 16.50
C PRO A 104 0.59 -2.90 16.48
N SER A 105 0.02 -3.79 17.28
CA SER A 105 0.38 -5.21 17.23
C SER A 105 -0.08 -5.88 15.94
N ALA A 106 0.53 -7.02 15.57
CA ALA A 106 0.10 -7.81 14.41
C ALA A 106 -1.41 -8.15 14.45
N ALA A 107 -1.95 -8.43 15.63
CA ALA A 107 -3.37 -8.73 15.82
C ALA A 107 -4.26 -7.51 15.53
N GLN A 108 -3.86 -6.32 15.99
CA GLN A 108 -4.58 -5.07 15.72
C GLN A 108 -4.57 -4.73 14.23
N ILE A 109 -3.39 -4.87 13.58
CA ILE A 109 -3.26 -4.66 12.13
C ILE A 109 -4.15 -5.66 11.37
N ALA A 110 -4.12 -6.94 11.75
CA ALA A 110 -4.92 -7.96 11.10
C ALA A 110 -6.41 -7.69 11.21
N THR A 111 -6.89 -7.33 12.40
CA THR A 111 -8.30 -6.99 12.64
C THR A 111 -8.72 -5.78 11.80
N ALA A 112 -7.95 -4.70 11.83
CA ALA A 112 -8.24 -3.47 11.09
C ALA A 112 -8.24 -3.68 9.56
N SER A 113 -7.42 -4.63 9.07
CA SER A 113 -7.28 -4.92 7.64
C SER A 113 -8.10 -6.14 7.16
N GLY A 114 -8.93 -6.74 8.01
CA GLY A 114 -9.73 -7.91 7.67
C GLY A 114 -8.90 -9.15 7.30
N LEU A 115 -7.69 -9.26 7.89
CA LEU A 115 -6.77 -10.37 7.64
C LEU A 115 -7.09 -11.57 8.54
N ARG A 116 -6.75 -12.76 8.04
CA ARG A 116 -6.95 -14.04 8.75
C ARG A 116 -5.66 -14.85 8.76
N ASN A 117 -5.62 -15.91 9.57
CA ASN A 117 -4.51 -16.86 9.62
C ASN A 117 -3.15 -16.14 9.82
N VAL A 118 -3.09 -15.29 10.85
CA VAL A 118 -1.86 -14.58 11.23
C VAL A 118 -0.83 -15.57 11.74
N THR A 119 0.33 -15.61 11.08
CA THR A 119 1.44 -16.52 11.40
C THR A 119 2.77 -15.79 11.29
N ALA A 120 3.86 -16.42 11.74
CA ALA A 120 5.21 -15.91 11.66
C ALA A 120 5.37 -14.47 12.19
N VAL A 121 4.67 -14.15 13.28
CA VAL A 121 4.73 -12.82 13.92
C VAL A 121 6.11 -12.62 14.52
N GLN A 122 6.76 -11.51 14.15
CA GLN A 122 8.06 -11.11 14.68
C GLN A 122 8.11 -9.59 14.85
N THR A 123 8.87 -9.14 15.85
CA THR A 123 9.24 -7.73 16.00
C THR A 123 10.76 -7.65 16.04
N THR A 124 11.35 -6.98 15.07
CA THR A 124 12.78 -6.83 14.93
C THR A 124 13.10 -5.35 14.77
N LYS A 125 13.93 -4.81 15.67
CA LYS A 125 14.35 -3.38 15.64
C LYS A 125 13.18 -2.39 15.51
N GLY A 126 12.07 -2.65 16.19
CA GLY A 126 10.89 -1.79 16.11
C GLY A 126 10.09 -1.93 14.81
N ILE A 127 10.30 -2.99 14.04
CA ILE A 127 9.52 -3.34 12.85
C ILE A 127 8.69 -4.57 13.18
N VAL A 128 7.38 -4.45 13.12
CA VAL A 128 6.45 -5.58 13.26
C VAL A 128 6.27 -6.23 11.90
N THR A 129 6.46 -7.54 11.81
CA THR A 129 6.22 -8.32 10.59
C THR A 129 5.39 -9.55 10.90
N PHE A 130 4.54 -9.96 9.98
CA PHE A 130 3.77 -11.19 10.06
C PHE A 130 3.27 -11.63 8.68
N ARG A 131 2.88 -12.88 8.59
CA ARG A 131 2.25 -13.44 7.39
C ARG A 131 0.77 -13.63 7.65
N ALA A 132 -0.06 -13.31 6.68
CA ALA A 132 -1.51 -13.44 6.83
C ALA A 132 -2.19 -13.73 5.48
N LEU A 133 -3.44 -14.16 5.57
CA LEU A 133 -4.34 -14.36 4.44
C LEU A 133 -5.31 -13.18 4.36
N GLY A 134 -5.43 -12.56 3.19
CA GLY A 134 -6.31 -11.42 2.99
C GLY A 134 -6.63 -11.13 1.53
N LYS A 135 -7.31 -10.02 1.28
CA LYS A 135 -7.60 -9.55 -0.08
C LYS A 135 -6.31 -9.26 -0.84
N ILE A 136 -6.32 -9.57 -2.14
CA ILE A 136 -5.26 -9.23 -3.08
C ILE A 136 -5.66 -7.96 -3.85
N PRO A 137 -4.70 -7.04 -4.13
CA PRO A 137 -5.00 -5.81 -4.85
C PRO A 137 -5.23 -6.03 -6.35
N VAL A 138 -4.60 -7.06 -6.94
CA VAL A 138 -4.74 -7.43 -8.36
C VAL A 138 -4.76 -8.94 -8.53
N GLY A 139 -5.34 -9.43 -9.62
CA GLY A 139 -5.37 -10.86 -9.94
C GLY A 139 -3.96 -11.46 -10.13
N GLY A 140 -3.83 -12.78 -9.90
CA GLY A 140 -2.56 -13.50 -10.05
C GLY A 140 -1.61 -13.42 -8.85
N LEU A 141 -1.99 -12.71 -7.79
CA LEU A 141 -1.25 -12.69 -6.53
C LEU A 141 -1.80 -13.73 -5.55
N SER A 142 -0.93 -14.21 -4.67
CA SER A 142 -1.32 -15.08 -3.56
C SER A 142 -2.12 -14.30 -2.52
N PRO A 143 -3.23 -14.85 -2.01
CA PRO A 143 -3.93 -14.27 -0.87
C PRO A 143 -3.11 -14.35 0.43
N VAL A 144 -2.12 -15.24 0.49
CA VAL A 144 -1.16 -15.30 1.59
C VAL A 144 0.03 -14.40 1.28
N HIS A 145 0.25 -13.39 2.12
CA HIS A 145 1.24 -12.36 1.88
C HIS A 145 1.86 -11.85 3.19
N TRP A 146 2.97 -11.12 3.10
CA TRP A 146 3.62 -10.50 4.24
C TRP A 146 3.01 -9.13 4.53
N ARG A 147 2.90 -8.84 5.81
CA ARG A 147 2.47 -7.55 6.35
C ARG A 147 3.49 -7.05 7.36
N GLY A 148 3.58 -5.74 7.49
CA GLY A 148 4.37 -5.13 8.54
C GLY A 148 3.94 -3.72 8.87
N ALA A 149 4.45 -3.24 9.99
CA ALA A 149 4.32 -1.85 10.39
C ALA A 149 5.64 -1.36 10.99
N VAL A 150 5.97 -0.10 10.72
CA VAL A 150 7.19 0.55 11.18
C VAL A 150 6.95 2.05 11.36
N VAL A 151 7.64 2.66 12.31
CA VAL A 151 7.65 4.12 12.46
C VAL A 151 8.75 4.70 11.56
N ILE A 152 8.38 5.63 10.69
CA ILE A 152 9.29 6.37 9.81
C ILE A 152 9.05 7.86 10.04
N GLY A 153 10.02 8.55 10.66
CA GLY A 153 9.80 9.92 11.12
C GLY A 153 8.72 10.00 12.19
N ASN A 154 7.66 10.75 11.93
CA ASN A 154 6.47 10.89 12.79
C ASN A 154 5.25 10.10 12.26
N GLN A 155 5.46 9.18 11.32
CA GLN A 155 4.40 8.42 10.69
C GLN A 155 4.55 6.92 10.92
N ILE A 156 3.44 6.20 10.97
CA ILE A 156 3.42 4.75 10.91
C ILE A 156 3.22 4.36 9.44
N ALA A 157 4.18 3.61 8.90
CA ALA A 157 4.07 2.98 7.61
C ALA A 157 3.53 1.55 7.76
N GLY A 158 2.37 1.30 7.18
CA GLY A 158 1.83 -0.04 6.98
C GLY A 158 2.32 -0.57 5.63
N VAL A 159 2.98 -1.73 5.64
CA VAL A 159 3.56 -2.34 4.45
C VAL A 159 2.88 -3.68 4.15
N ALA A 160 2.59 -3.93 2.87
CA ALA A 160 2.17 -5.25 2.42
C ALA A 160 3.02 -5.70 1.22
N VAL A 161 3.50 -6.94 1.26
CA VAL A 161 4.36 -7.52 0.24
C VAL A 161 3.67 -8.75 -0.35
N TYR A 162 3.26 -8.64 -1.59
CA TYR A 162 2.51 -9.64 -2.33
C TYR A 162 3.37 -10.27 -3.42
N GLY A 163 3.10 -11.52 -3.73
CA GLY A 163 3.71 -12.21 -4.85
C GLY A 163 2.77 -13.22 -5.48
N PRO A 164 3.16 -13.82 -6.61
CA PRO A 164 2.39 -14.90 -7.21
C PRO A 164 2.33 -16.10 -6.26
N GLU A 165 1.31 -16.92 -6.44
CA GLU A 165 1.20 -18.16 -5.67
C GLU A 165 2.47 -19.02 -5.85
N ASN A 166 2.99 -19.56 -4.75
CA ASN A 166 4.26 -20.29 -4.70
C ASN A 166 5.52 -19.49 -5.15
N GLY A 167 5.40 -18.15 -5.30
CA GLY A 167 6.54 -17.29 -5.61
C GLY A 167 7.48 -17.10 -4.40
N LEU A 168 8.76 -16.84 -4.67
CA LEU A 168 9.77 -16.61 -3.64
C LEU A 168 9.37 -15.54 -2.63
N ILE A 169 8.69 -14.49 -3.08
CA ILE A 169 8.28 -13.37 -2.23
C ILE A 169 7.21 -13.76 -1.19
N THR A 170 6.52 -14.88 -1.35
CA THR A 170 5.59 -15.40 -0.36
C THR A 170 6.28 -16.22 0.75
N THR A 171 7.58 -16.48 0.61
CA THR A 171 8.44 -17.13 1.61
C THR A 171 9.09 -16.11 2.55
N SER A 172 10.11 -16.49 3.34
CA SER A 172 10.89 -15.55 4.16
C SER A 172 11.54 -14.41 3.36
N VAL A 173 11.78 -14.62 2.06
CA VAL A 173 12.32 -13.59 1.16
C VAL A 173 11.44 -12.33 1.16
N GLY A 174 10.11 -12.48 1.18
CA GLY A 174 9.21 -11.32 1.26
C GLY A 174 9.30 -10.56 2.58
N ARG A 175 9.53 -11.26 3.69
CA ARG A 175 9.80 -10.61 4.97
C ARG A 175 11.11 -9.82 4.91
N ASP A 176 12.17 -10.40 4.36
CA ASP A 176 13.48 -9.78 4.30
C ASP A 176 13.45 -8.53 3.39
N ILE A 177 12.69 -8.55 2.30
CA ILE A 177 12.40 -7.38 1.45
C ILE A 177 11.70 -6.29 2.26
N LEU A 178 10.68 -6.65 3.06
CA LEU A 178 9.96 -5.71 3.92
C LEU A 178 10.90 -5.07 4.95
N LEU A 179 11.73 -5.86 5.61
CA LEU A 179 12.71 -5.38 6.58
C LEU A 179 13.72 -4.42 5.94
N THR A 180 14.25 -4.77 4.76
CA THR A 180 15.17 -3.90 4.01
C THR A 180 14.52 -2.57 3.65
N LEU A 181 13.29 -2.60 3.13
CA LEU A 181 12.53 -1.38 2.84
C LEU A 181 12.39 -0.50 4.08
N ALA A 182 11.97 -1.08 5.19
CA ALA A 182 11.76 -0.36 6.44
C ALA A 182 13.06 0.25 6.97
N GLU A 183 14.14 -0.53 7.05
CA GLU A 183 15.44 -0.07 7.56
C GLU A 183 16.04 1.04 6.69
N GLU A 184 16.01 0.89 5.36
CA GLU A 184 16.54 1.90 4.45
C GLU A 184 15.70 3.19 4.47
N SER A 185 14.37 3.06 4.60
CA SER A 185 13.49 4.23 4.72
C SER A 185 13.68 4.98 6.04
N ILE A 186 13.88 4.28 7.15
CA ILE A 186 14.24 4.90 8.44
C ILE A 186 15.56 5.68 8.31
N LYS A 187 16.59 5.08 7.71
CA LYS A 187 17.91 5.72 7.52
C LYS A 187 17.83 6.95 6.62
N ALA A 188 16.99 6.90 5.58
CA ALA A 188 16.85 7.98 4.61
C ALA A 188 16.00 9.16 5.11
N THR A 189 15.14 8.91 6.10
CA THR A 189 14.25 9.93 6.65
C THR A 189 15.00 10.85 7.63
N PRO A 190 14.99 12.18 7.43
CA PRO A 190 15.59 13.11 8.37
C PRO A 190 14.95 12.96 9.76
N LYS A 191 15.80 13.02 10.79
CA LYS A 191 15.27 13.07 12.17
C LYS A 191 14.56 14.42 12.38
N PRO A 192 13.41 14.43 13.09
CA PRO A 192 12.77 15.68 13.45
C PRO A 192 13.77 16.59 14.20
N VAL A 193 13.91 17.82 13.74
CA VAL A 193 14.72 18.81 14.46
C VAL A 193 13.93 19.17 15.71
N THR A 194 14.42 18.73 16.86
CA THR A 194 13.86 19.16 18.15
C THR A 194 14.15 20.65 18.28
N SER A 195 13.13 21.49 18.10
CA SER A 195 13.26 22.94 18.36
C SER A 195 13.63 23.15 19.83
N VAL A 196 14.85 23.58 20.08
CA VAL A 196 15.26 24.02 21.41
C VAL A 196 14.39 25.24 21.75
N PRO A 197 13.64 25.26 22.87
CA PRO A 197 12.89 26.44 23.26
C PRO A 197 13.89 27.58 23.44
N LEU A 198 13.71 28.72 22.73
CA LEU A 198 14.41 29.96 23.00
C LEU A 198 14.05 30.35 24.44
N LYS A 199 15.04 30.29 25.35
CA LYS A 199 14.93 30.89 26.67
C LYS A 199 14.85 32.41 26.45
N ASN A 200 13.68 32.96 26.67
CA ASN A 200 13.49 34.40 26.91
C ASN A 200 13.98 34.76 28.31
#